data_27acc70de2b8459113df9db5e20b6771
#
_entry.id   27acc70de2b8459113df9db5e20b6771
#
_cell.length_a   1.000
_cell.length_b   1.000
_cell.length_c   1.000
_cell.angle_alpha   90.00
_cell.angle_beta   90.00
_cell.angle_gamma   90.00
#
_symmetry.space_group_name_H-M   'P 1'
#
loop_
_entity.id
_entity.type
_entity.pdbx_description
1 polymer ?
#
loop_
_entity_poly.entity_id
_entity_poly.type
_entity_poly.pdbx_seq_one_letter_code
_entity_poly.pdbx_strand_id
1 'polypeptide(L)'
;MTSSNAARIQTPEPFYASGKRSRDLAKELGISEAELLASHDGPEVVRLGVDMAGLLQALPDLGEVMSLTRNEAAVHEKVGTFGKITVAGQTGLVLNDAIDLRLFFQHWRTAFAVEIPDEKGPRRSLQIFDETGDAVIKIHLKPASNIAAFDAIRDRFADPSLEFPRIEEPAPEEEASSLDVEAFRKAFQAMRDIHEFFPLLKRFGLSRRGSLDVIEAEFVRRLDLSATRNLLERASADAVPIMCFVGNRGGIQIHHGPVSTIKIMGPWLNVLDPSFNLHLRQDLVAETWLVRKPTRHGLITSVELYAEDRSLIAQFFGVREEQSPEDPAWRQLAEAL
;
A
#
# COMPACT_ATOMS: atom_id res chain seq x y z
N MET A 1 19.36 22.04 -20.80
CA MET A 1 18.68 23.24 -20.26
C MET A 1 17.18 23.07 -20.51
N THR A 2 16.51 22.32 -19.67
CA THR A 2 15.04 22.18 -19.69
C THR A 2 14.51 23.11 -18.62
N SER A 3 13.92 24.19 -19.10
CA SER A 3 13.27 25.22 -18.30
C SER A 3 12.15 24.58 -17.48
N SER A 4 12.30 24.56 -16.15
CA SER A 4 11.25 24.20 -15.20
C SER A 4 10.14 25.26 -15.32
N ASN A 5 9.15 25.02 -16.18
CA ASN A 5 7.89 25.74 -16.17
C ASN A 5 6.96 25.07 -15.16
N ALA A 6 7.30 25.15 -13.88
CA ALA A 6 6.31 24.99 -12.81
C ALA A 6 5.44 26.26 -12.82
N ALA A 7 4.65 26.44 -13.86
CA ALA A 7 3.54 27.38 -13.82
C ALA A 7 2.66 26.88 -12.66
N ARG A 8 2.55 27.68 -11.59
CA ARG A 8 1.64 27.45 -10.47
C ARG A 8 0.29 27.09 -11.07
N ILE A 9 -0.16 25.87 -10.82
CA ILE A 9 -1.45 25.38 -11.29
C ILE A 9 -2.47 26.19 -10.50
N GLN A 10 -3.05 27.20 -11.14
CA GLN A 10 -4.11 27.98 -10.54
C GLN A 10 -5.41 27.20 -10.71
N THR A 11 -5.81 26.48 -9.67
CA THR A 11 -7.19 26.03 -9.58
C THR A 11 -8.04 27.25 -9.21
N PRO A 12 -9.07 27.61 -10.00
CA PRO A 12 -9.88 28.80 -9.76
C PRO A 12 -10.68 28.73 -8.44
N GLU A 13 -10.82 27.54 -7.88
CA GLU A 13 -11.47 27.24 -6.60
C GLU A 13 -10.61 26.28 -5.77
N PRO A 14 -10.76 26.26 -4.42
CA PRO A 14 -10.11 25.28 -3.58
C PRO A 14 -10.41 23.85 -4.07
N PHE A 15 -9.40 22.98 -4.12
CA PHE A 15 -9.54 21.62 -4.67
C PHE A 15 -10.69 20.82 -4.03
N TYR A 16 -11.02 21.10 -2.77
CA TYR A 16 -12.08 20.44 -2.03
C TYR A 16 -13.49 20.95 -2.40
N ALA A 17 -13.62 22.12 -3.03
CA ALA A 17 -14.90 22.66 -3.46
C ALA A 17 -15.53 21.87 -4.61
N SER A 18 -14.72 21.12 -5.36
CA SER A 18 -15.16 20.26 -6.47
C SER A 18 -16.05 19.09 -6.04
N GLY A 19 -16.05 18.73 -4.75
CA GLY A 19 -16.70 17.52 -4.22
C GLY A 19 -16.03 16.20 -4.67
N LYS A 20 -14.99 16.26 -5.50
CA LYS A 20 -14.22 15.12 -5.98
C LYS A 20 -13.16 14.71 -4.96
N ARG A 21 -12.71 13.45 -5.03
CA ARG A 21 -11.51 13.02 -4.32
C ARG A 21 -10.28 13.71 -4.93
N SER A 22 -9.33 14.13 -4.10
CA SER A 22 -8.12 14.84 -4.56
C SER A 22 -7.39 14.12 -5.70
N ARG A 23 -7.29 12.77 -5.62
CA ARG A 23 -6.68 11.97 -6.68
C ARG A 23 -7.44 12.04 -8.00
N ASP A 24 -8.77 11.96 -7.96
CA ASP A 24 -9.59 11.97 -9.19
C ASP A 24 -9.49 13.34 -9.86
N LEU A 25 -9.50 14.41 -9.06
CA LEU A 25 -9.30 15.77 -9.55
C LEU A 25 -7.88 15.97 -10.13
N ALA A 26 -6.85 15.50 -9.44
CA ALA A 26 -5.47 15.58 -9.93
C ALA A 26 -5.32 14.87 -11.28
N LYS A 27 -5.88 13.68 -11.42
CA LYS A 27 -5.90 12.92 -12.67
C LYS A 27 -6.61 13.67 -13.81
N GLU A 28 -7.72 14.31 -13.55
CA GLU A 28 -8.44 15.14 -14.54
C GLU A 28 -7.61 16.36 -14.98
N LEU A 29 -6.84 16.93 -14.05
CA LEU A 29 -5.98 18.07 -14.32
C LEU A 29 -4.63 17.67 -14.96
N GLY A 30 -4.34 16.37 -15.06
CA GLY A 30 -3.08 15.86 -15.62
C GLY A 30 -1.87 16.13 -14.72
N ILE A 31 -2.07 16.18 -13.40
CA ILE A 31 -1.04 16.41 -12.39
C ILE A 31 -1.07 15.31 -11.33
N SER A 32 -0.03 15.21 -10.51
CA SER A 32 0.00 14.32 -9.35
C SER A 32 -0.85 14.87 -8.20
N GLU A 33 -1.23 14.00 -7.28
CA GLU A 33 -1.98 14.42 -6.09
C GLU A 33 -1.14 15.31 -5.15
N ALA A 34 0.18 15.07 -5.06
CA ALA A 34 1.10 15.92 -4.32
C ALA A 34 1.17 17.35 -4.91
N GLU A 35 1.20 17.48 -6.25
CA GLU A 35 1.17 18.79 -6.92
C GLU A 35 -0.15 19.51 -6.68
N LEU A 36 -1.28 18.80 -6.69
CA LEU A 36 -2.58 19.38 -6.39
C LEU A 36 -2.61 19.98 -4.98
N LEU A 37 -2.14 19.25 -3.98
CA LEU A 37 -2.07 19.78 -2.61
C LEU A 37 -1.06 20.93 -2.49
N ALA A 38 0.11 20.80 -3.11
CA ALA A 38 1.15 21.84 -3.07
C ALA A 38 0.74 23.13 -3.76
N SER A 39 -0.20 23.07 -4.72
CA SER A 39 -0.72 24.26 -5.42
C SER A 39 -1.73 25.08 -4.60
N HIS A 40 -2.22 24.51 -3.49
CA HIS A 40 -3.19 25.18 -2.62
C HIS A 40 -2.47 26.21 -1.72
N ASP A 41 -2.90 27.46 -1.79
CA ASP A 41 -2.30 28.60 -1.05
C ASP A 41 -3.00 28.89 0.29
N GLY A 42 -4.01 28.11 0.68
CA GLY A 42 -4.79 28.34 1.91
C GLY A 42 -4.17 27.65 3.14
N PRO A 43 -4.63 28.02 4.34
CA PRO A 43 -4.17 27.41 5.60
C PRO A 43 -4.59 25.96 5.76
N GLU A 44 -5.46 25.46 4.88
CA GLU A 44 -5.97 24.08 4.89
C GLU A 44 -4.91 23.04 4.53
N VAL A 45 -3.82 23.47 3.88
CA VAL A 45 -2.73 22.58 3.47
C VAL A 45 -1.40 23.14 3.94
N VAL A 46 -0.78 22.46 4.91
CA VAL A 46 0.53 22.82 5.45
C VAL A 46 1.56 21.78 4.99
N ARG A 47 2.64 22.24 4.33
CA ARG A 47 3.76 21.38 3.95
C ARG A 47 4.59 21.03 5.17
N LEU A 48 4.96 19.76 5.27
CA LEU A 48 5.75 19.24 6.38
C LEU A 48 7.16 18.91 5.91
N GLY A 49 8.14 19.20 6.75
CA GLY A 49 9.54 18.90 6.51
C GLY A 49 9.86 17.40 6.48
N VAL A 50 11.02 17.08 5.99
CA VAL A 50 11.44 15.71 5.59
C VAL A 50 11.98 14.83 6.72
N ASP A 51 11.80 15.16 8.00
CA ASP A 51 12.07 14.21 9.09
C ASP A 51 10.98 13.14 9.16
N MET A 52 10.99 12.24 8.16
CA MET A 52 9.97 11.20 8.04
C MET A 52 10.00 10.19 9.19
N ALA A 53 11.18 9.94 9.74
CA ALA A 53 11.32 9.09 10.93
C ALA A 53 10.70 9.73 12.17
N GLY A 54 10.97 11.01 12.39
CA GLY A 54 10.38 11.79 13.48
C GLY A 54 8.86 11.95 13.32
N LEU A 55 8.39 12.17 12.10
CA LEU A 55 6.95 12.22 11.78
C LEU A 55 6.27 10.88 12.13
N LEU A 56 6.85 9.74 11.69
CA LEU A 56 6.31 8.41 12.00
C LEU A 56 6.25 8.19 13.52
N GLN A 57 7.29 8.57 14.25
CA GLN A 57 7.37 8.42 15.71
C GLN A 57 6.34 9.27 16.47
N ALA A 58 5.83 10.34 15.87
CA ALA A 58 4.81 11.20 16.47
C ALA A 58 3.37 10.68 16.26
N LEU A 59 3.14 9.75 15.33
CA LEU A 59 1.79 9.27 14.99
C LEU A 59 1.03 8.58 16.15
N PRO A 60 1.67 7.87 17.10
CA PRO A 60 0.96 7.30 18.24
C PRO A 60 0.16 8.30 19.06
N ASP A 61 0.61 9.55 19.14
CA ASP A 61 -0.05 10.60 19.91
C ASP A 61 -1.43 11.00 19.33
N LEU A 62 -1.68 10.67 18.06
CA LEU A 62 -2.98 10.91 17.40
C LEU A 62 -4.12 10.05 17.98
N GLY A 63 -3.79 8.95 18.70
CA GLY A 63 -4.80 7.99 19.14
C GLY A 63 -5.39 7.19 17.97
N GLU A 64 -6.69 6.91 18.02
CA GLU A 64 -7.37 6.17 16.96
C GLU A 64 -7.46 6.98 15.67
N VAL A 65 -6.99 6.40 14.57
CA VAL A 65 -7.01 6.99 13.23
C VAL A 65 -7.43 5.95 12.19
N MET A 66 -7.68 6.38 10.97
CA MET A 66 -7.76 5.50 9.82
C MET A 66 -6.50 5.67 8.96
N SER A 67 -5.71 4.60 8.86
CA SER A 67 -4.54 4.50 7.99
C SER A 67 -4.95 3.92 6.64
N LEU A 68 -4.63 4.63 5.56
CA LEU A 68 -4.93 4.25 4.19
C LEU A 68 -3.65 4.11 3.39
N THR A 69 -3.44 2.94 2.80
CA THR A 69 -2.41 2.67 1.79
C THR A 69 -3.09 2.20 0.51
N ARG A 70 -2.55 2.58 -0.63
CA ARG A 70 -3.16 2.26 -1.92
C ARG A 70 -2.15 2.14 -3.04
N ASN A 71 -2.60 1.51 -4.12
CA ASN A 71 -2.06 1.62 -5.47
C ASN A 71 -3.19 1.98 -6.46
N GLU A 72 -2.99 1.80 -7.77
CA GLU A 72 -3.99 2.17 -8.78
C GLU A 72 -5.28 1.32 -8.65
N ALA A 73 -5.13 0.04 -8.33
CA ALA A 73 -6.22 -0.93 -8.34
C ALA A 73 -6.79 -1.26 -6.96
N ALA A 74 -6.06 -1.02 -5.88
CA ALA A 74 -6.48 -1.39 -4.53
C ALA A 74 -6.33 -0.26 -3.52
N VAL A 75 -7.33 -0.10 -2.64
CA VAL A 75 -7.30 0.77 -1.46
C VAL A 75 -7.49 -0.11 -0.23
N HIS A 76 -6.60 0.04 0.74
CA HIS A 76 -6.56 -0.72 1.97
C HIS A 76 -6.62 0.25 3.16
N GLU A 77 -7.66 0.16 3.95
CA GLU A 77 -7.92 1.03 5.10
C GLU A 77 -7.95 0.22 6.39
N LYS A 78 -7.26 0.71 7.41
CA LYS A 78 -7.26 0.15 8.76
C LYS A 78 -7.59 1.20 9.78
N VAL A 79 -8.52 0.90 10.68
CA VAL A 79 -8.84 1.75 11.83
C VAL A 79 -8.15 1.22 13.08
N GLY A 80 -7.42 2.08 13.77
CA GLY A 80 -6.71 1.74 15.00
C GLY A 80 -5.71 2.79 15.43
N THR A 81 -4.81 2.40 16.33
CA THR A 81 -3.73 3.26 16.82
C THR A 81 -2.39 2.81 16.27
N PHE A 82 -1.47 3.76 16.04
CA PHE A 82 -0.08 3.41 15.78
C PHE A 82 0.60 2.91 17.07
N GLY A 83 1.43 1.85 16.97
CA GLY A 83 2.16 1.32 18.12
C GLY A 83 3.36 0.49 17.69
N LYS A 84 4.29 0.20 18.62
CA LYS A 84 5.54 -0.54 18.35
C LYS A 84 6.23 -0.09 17.06
N ILE A 85 6.60 1.19 17.02
CA ILE A 85 7.31 1.76 15.88
C ILE A 85 8.80 1.47 16.02
N THR A 86 9.38 0.89 14.98
CA THR A 86 10.83 0.69 14.86
C THR A 86 11.30 1.38 13.58
N VAL A 87 12.35 2.18 13.69
CA VAL A 87 13.02 2.81 12.55
C VAL A 87 14.44 2.27 12.46
N ALA A 88 14.82 1.76 11.29
CA ALA A 88 16.15 1.24 11.02
C ALA A 88 16.63 1.72 9.65
N GLY A 89 17.53 2.71 9.64
CA GLY A 89 18.02 3.34 8.40
C GLY A 89 16.88 3.92 7.56
N GLN A 90 16.68 3.41 6.36
CA GLN A 90 15.64 3.85 5.42
C GLN A 90 14.33 3.05 5.55
N THR A 91 14.15 2.28 6.62
CA THR A 91 12.95 1.48 6.83
C THR A 91 12.25 1.82 8.13
N GLY A 92 10.92 1.85 8.08
CA GLY A 92 10.03 1.95 9.22
C GLY A 92 9.17 0.69 9.34
N LEU A 93 8.94 0.27 10.57
CA LEU A 93 8.09 -0.86 10.90
C LEU A 93 7.08 -0.41 11.96
N VAL A 94 5.81 -0.63 11.69
CA VAL A 94 4.73 -0.47 12.68
C VAL A 94 4.12 -1.84 12.88
N LEU A 95 4.21 -2.35 14.10
CA LEU A 95 3.66 -3.65 14.48
C LEU A 95 2.60 -3.46 15.56
N ASN A 96 1.35 -3.60 15.14
CA ASN A 96 0.20 -3.55 16.02
C ASN A 96 -0.90 -4.44 15.40
N ASP A 97 -1.80 -4.96 16.23
CA ASP A 97 -2.91 -5.78 15.77
C ASP A 97 -3.86 -5.01 14.81
N ALA A 98 -3.98 -3.71 14.99
CA ALA A 98 -4.84 -2.87 14.16
C ALA A 98 -4.11 -2.30 12.93
N ILE A 99 -2.91 -1.73 13.10
CA ILE A 99 -2.13 -1.08 12.03
C ILE A 99 -0.78 -1.79 11.92
N ASP A 100 -0.58 -2.52 10.83
CA ASP A 100 0.66 -3.22 10.49
C ASP A 100 1.22 -2.67 9.18
N LEU A 101 2.41 -2.05 9.24
CA LEU A 101 3.03 -1.34 8.12
C LEU A 101 4.50 -1.70 7.95
N ARG A 102 4.92 -1.80 6.70
CA ARG A 102 6.31 -1.83 6.26
C ARG A 102 6.55 -0.59 5.41
N LEU A 103 7.44 0.30 5.84
CA LEU A 103 7.63 1.62 5.26
C LEU A 103 9.05 1.77 4.70
N PHE A 104 9.19 2.40 3.54
CA PHE A 104 10.43 2.53 2.78
C PHE A 104 10.71 4.02 2.55
N PHE A 105 11.42 4.66 3.49
CA PHE A 105 11.64 6.12 3.51
C PHE A 105 12.42 6.65 2.31
N GLN A 106 13.19 5.80 1.62
CA GLN A 106 13.89 6.21 0.39
C GLN A 106 12.92 6.67 -0.71
N HIS A 107 11.64 6.30 -0.64
CA HIS A 107 10.59 6.73 -1.56
C HIS A 107 9.71 7.85 -1.02
N TRP A 108 9.90 8.28 0.22
CA TRP A 108 9.11 9.35 0.79
C TRP A 108 9.72 10.71 0.40
N ARG A 109 8.94 11.58 -0.24
CA ARG A 109 9.44 12.87 -0.75
C ARG A 109 8.73 14.07 -0.17
N THR A 110 7.42 14.00 -0.02
CA THR A 110 6.61 15.15 0.37
C THR A 110 5.57 14.73 1.38
N ALA A 111 5.33 15.57 2.38
CA ALA A 111 4.28 15.35 3.36
C ALA A 111 3.46 16.61 3.59
N PHE A 112 2.17 16.43 3.89
CA PHE A 112 1.24 17.51 4.17
C PHE A 112 0.38 17.20 5.39
N ALA A 113 0.11 18.22 6.22
CA ALA A 113 -1.04 18.26 7.10
C ALA A 113 -2.18 18.96 6.35
N VAL A 114 -3.32 18.29 6.28
CA VAL A 114 -4.48 18.76 5.50
C VAL A 114 -5.69 18.85 6.41
N GLU A 115 -6.35 20.01 6.42
CA GLU A 115 -7.57 20.26 7.16
C GLU A 115 -8.64 20.86 6.22
N ILE A 116 -9.57 20.04 5.75
CA ILE A 116 -10.57 20.42 4.76
C ILE A 116 -11.88 20.73 5.47
N PRO A 117 -12.54 21.89 5.20
CA PRO A 117 -13.89 22.15 5.69
C PRO A 117 -14.88 21.06 5.29
N ASP A 118 -15.75 20.67 6.21
CA ASP A 118 -16.82 19.71 5.97
C ASP A 118 -18.02 20.08 6.86
N GLU A 119 -19.24 19.76 6.44
CA GLU A 119 -20.46 20.08 7.19
C GLU A 119 -20.50 19.50 8.61
N LYS A 120 -19.83 18.36 8.82
CA LYS A 120 -19.75 17.65 10.12
C LYS A 120 -18.54 18.07 10.96
N GLY A 121 -17.85 19.11 10.55
CA GLY A 121 -16.59 19.56 11.12
C GLY A 121 -15.37 19.21 10.24
N PRO A 122 -14.25 19.92 10.40
CA PRO A 122 -13.10 19.78 9.51
C PRO A 122 -12.57 18.34 9.44
N ARG A 123 -12.32 17.85 8.23
CA ARG A 123 -11.63 16.57 8.00
C ARG A 123 -10.12 16.79 8.00
N ARG A 124 -9.44 16.15 8.93
CA ARG A 124 -8.00 16.26 9.13
C ARG A 124 -7.27 15.01 8.68
N SER A 125 -6.11 15.19 8.04
CA SER A 125 -5.24 14.07 7.67
C SER A 125 -3.78 14.50 7.58
N LEU A 126 -2.87 13.54 7.80
CA LEU A 126 -1.47 13.61 7.38
C LEU A 126 -1.32 12.76 6.12
N GLN A 127 -0.70 13.30 5.09
CA GLN A 127 -0.56 12.63 3.80
C GLN A 127 0.89 12.67 3.36
N ILE A 128 1.44 11.50 3.02
CA ILE A 128 2.82 11.33 2.58
C ILE A 128 2.81 10.81 1.15
N PHE A 129 3.68 11.36 0.33
CA PHE A 129 3.77 11.09 -1.11
C PHE A 129 5.19 10.68 -1.51
N ASP A 130 5.28 9.87 -2.55
CA ASP A 130 6.52 9.42 -3.15
C ASP A 130 7.07 10.41 -4.21
N GLU A 131 8.13 10.00 -4.88
CA GLU A 131 8.80 10.77 -5.95
C GLU A 131 7.92 11.00 -7.17
N THR A 132 6.87 10.19 -7.38
CA THR A 132 5.92 10.37 -8.48
C THR A 132 4.73 11.26 -8.11
N GLY A 133 4.67 11.68 -6.83
CA GLY A 133 3.55 12.44 -6.28
C GLY A 133 2.31 11.59 -6.01
N ASP A 134 2.47 10.26 -6.00
CA ASP A 134 1.44 9.34 -5.56
C ASP A 134 1.47 9.16 -4.04
N ALA A 135 0.29 8.96 -3.45
CA ALA A 135 0.19 8.80 -2.00
C ALA A 135 0.77 7.46 -1.53
N VAL A 136 1.78 7.52 -0.66
CA VAL A 136 2.33 6.37 0.05
C VAL A 136 1.37 5.93 1.15
N ILE A 137 1.02 6.87 2.03
CA ILE A 137 0.11 6.64 3.14
C ILE A 137 -0.67 7.91 3.46
N LYS A 138 -1.93 7.75 3.80
CA LYS A 138 -2.77 8.83 4.35
C LYS A 138 -3.31 8.40 5.70
N ILE A 139 -3.20 9.29 6.68
CA ILE A 139 -3.65 9.06 8.04
C ILE A 139 -4.78 10.04 8.31
N HIS A 140 -6.01 9.54 8.30
CA HIS A 140 -7.20 10.35 8.52
C HIS A 140 -7.61 10.31 9.99
N LEU A 141 -7.84 11.47 10.56
CA LEU A 141 -8.38 11.56 11.91
C LEU A 141 -9.82 11.07 11.96
N LYS A 142 -10.15 10.39 13.03
CA LYS A 142 -11.49 9.91 13.39
C LYS A 142 -12.07 10.82 14.49
N PRO A 143 -13.35 10.74 14.81
CA PRO A 143 -13.95 11.53 15.89
C PRO A 143 -13.27 11.35 17.26
N ALA A 144 -12.67 10.16 17.50
CA ALA A 144 -11.93 9.86 18.73
C ALA A 144 -10.45 10.24 18.70
N SER A 145 -9.95 10.76 17.58
CA SER A 145 -8.55 11.16 17.45
C SER A 145 -8.21 12.40 18.31
N ASN A 146 -6.95 12.50 18.69
CA ASN A 146 -6.41 13.62 19.43
C ASN A 146 -6.07 14.79 18.49
N ILE A 147 -6.97 15.78 18.40
CA ILE A 147 -6.79 16.96 17.54
C ILE A 147 -5.59 17.80 17.99
N ALA A 148 -5.36 17.93 19.30
CA ALA A 148 -4.23 18.71 19.81
C ALA A 148 -2.87 18.09 19.40
N ALA A 149 -2.81 16.74 19.32
CA ALA A 149 -1.62 16.06 18.80
C ALA A 149 -1.43 16.32 17.30
N PHE A 150 -2.52 16.33 16.53
CA PHE A 150 -2.46 16.69 15.09
C PHE A 150 -1.92 18.12 14.92
N ASP A 151 -2.41 19.09 15.67
CA ASP A 151 -1.94 20.47 15.62
C ASP A 151 -0.47 20.56 16.03
N ALA A 152 -0.05 19.85 17.08
CA ALA A 152 1.34 19.81 17.52
C ALA A 152 2.27 19.18 16.45
N ILE A 153 1.83 18.12 15.77
CA ILE A 153 2.59 17.52 14.67
C ILE A 153 2.68 18.50 13.49
N ARG A 154 1.57 19.11 13.08
CA ARG A 154 1.55 20.11 12.01
C ARG A 154 2.55 21.23 12.31
N ASP A 155 2.47 21.82 13.48
CA ASP A 155 3.27 22.99 13.85
C ASP A 155 4.76 22.63 14.04
N ARG A 156 5.06 21.44 14.57
CA ARG A 156 6.44 20.95 14.74
C ARG A 156 7.14 20.68 13.41
N PHE A 157 6.42 20.11 12.44
CA PHE A 157 7.00 19.70 11.16
C PHE A 157 6.72 20.69 10.02
N ALA A 158 5.94 21.75 10.25
CA ALA A 158 5.68 22.77 9.24
C ALA A 158 6.98 23.37 8.71
N ASP A 159 7.14 23.36 7.39
CA ASP A 159 8.28 23.99 6.73
C ASP A 159 7.82 24.77 5.49
N PRO A 160 7.54 26.08 5.64
CA PRO A 160 7.10 26.93 4.54
C PRO A 160 8.20 27.22 3.51
N SER A 161 9.46 26.87 3.80
CA SER A 161 10.58 27.08 2.88
C SER A 161 10.71 25.98 1.82
N LEU A 162 9.94 24.90 1.93
CA LEU A 162 10.00 23.80 0.98
C LEU A 162 9.61 24.26 -0.42
N GLU A 163 10.43 23.88 -1.39
CA GLU A 163 10.12 24.09 -2.81
C GLU A 163 8.90 23.26 -3.24
N PHE A 164 8.30 23.65 -4.37
CA PHE A 164 7.25 22.85 -5.02
C PHE A 164 7.78 21.45 -5.33
N PRO A 165 6.99 20.36 -5.08
CA PRO A 165 7.47 19.00 -5.31
C PRO A 165 7.97 18.80 -6.74
N ARG A 166 9.15 18.20 -6.85
CA ARG A 166 9.60 17.67 -8.14
C ARG A 166 9.00 16.30 -8.32
N ILE A 167 8.26 16.13 -9.40
CA ILE A 167 7.71 14.84 -9.78
C ILE A 167 8.71 14.16 -10.72
N GLU A 168 9.04 12.93 -10.39
CA GLU A 168 9.95 12.08 -11.16
C GLU A 168 9.14 10.97 -11.83
N GLU A 169 9.41 10.72 -13.11
CA GLU A 169 8.86 9.51 -13.74
C GLU A 169 9.50 8.27 -13.12
N PRO A 170 8.70 7.21 -12.88
CA PRO A 170 9.23 5.98 -12.35
C PRO A 170 10.30 5.40 -13.30
N ALA A 171 11.45 5.06 -12.76
CA ALA A 171 12.42 4.29 -13.53
C ALA A 171 11.80 2.92 -13.90
N PRO A 172 11.88 2.51 -15.17
CA PRO A 172 11.43 1.18 -15.56
C PRO A 172 12.20 0.11 -14.79
N GLU A 173 11.53 -0.96 -14.37
CA GLU A 173 12.22 -2.13 -13.83
C GLU A 173 13.07 -2.75 -14.94
N GLU A 174 14.38 -2.69 -14.82
CA GLU A 174 15.31 -3.36 -15.73
C GLU A 174 15.32 -4.86 -15.43
N GLU A 175 14.81 -5.66 -16.34
CA GLU A 175 15.01 -7.11 -16.29
C GLU A 175 16.42 -7.46 -16.80
N ALA A 176 17.06 -8.44 -16.17
CA ALA A 176 18.39 -8.88 -16.57
C ALA A 176 18.38 -9.36 -18.04
N SER A 177 19.37 -8.93 -18.82
CA SER A 177 19.53 -9.31 -20.24
C SER A 177 19.87 -10.79 -20.45
N SER A 178 20.29 -11.49 -19.40
CA SER A 178 20.55 -12.93 -19.39
C SER A 178 20.22 -13.51 -18.02
N LEU A 179 19.36 -14.52 -17.98
CA LEU A 179 18.93 -15.21 -16.77
C LEU A 179 19.42 -16.66 -16.81
N ASP A 180 20.18 -17.08 -15.79
CA ASP A 180 20.44 -18.50 -15.53
C ASP A 180 19.23 -19.09 -14.77
N VAL A 181 18.29 -19.62 -15.55
CA VAL A 181 17.02 -20.20 -15.06
C VAL A 181 17.27 -21.38 -14.11
N GLU A 182 18.24 -22.24 -14.41
CA GLU A 182 18.58 -23.41 -13.60
C GLU A 182 19.11 -22.98 -12.23
N ALA A 183 20.06 -22.04 -12.20
CA ALA A 183 20.60 -21.52 -10.96
C ALA A 183 19.52 -20.79 -10.13
N PHE A 184 18.61 -20.05 -10.79
CA PHE A 184 17.49 -19.41 -10.10
C PHE A 184 16.56 -20.43 -9.47
N ARG A 185 16.10 -21.45 -10.23
CA ARG A 185 15.21 -22.52 -9.73
C ARG A 185 15.82 -23.24 -8.53
N LYS A 186 17.09 -23.64 -8.65
CA LYS A 186 17.80 -24.27 -7.54
C LYS A 186 17.86 -23.39 -6.30
N ALA A 187 18.12 -22.10 -6.47
CA ALA A 187 18.16 -21.15 -5.35
C ALA A 187 16.76 -20.90 -4.75
N PHE A 188 15.72 -20.83 -5.58
CA PHE A 188 14.33 -20.73 -5.14
C PHE A 188 13.90 -21.94 -4.30
N GLN A 189 14.16 -23.16 -4.77
CA GLN A 189 13.86 -24.40 -4.04
C GLN A 189 14.64 -24.52 -2.73
N ALA A 190 15.83 -23.93 -2.66
CA ALA A 190 16.66 -23.92 -1.45
C ALA A 190 16.25 -22.87 -0.40
N MET A 191 15.27 -22.03 -0.68
CA MET A 191 14.79 -21.02 0.26
C MET A 191 14.29 -21.68 1.56
N ARG A 192 14.59 -21.03 2.68
CA ARG A 192 14.20 -21.46 4.02
C ARG A 192 13.29 -20.47 4.73
N ASP A 193 13.13 -19.26 4.14
CA ASP A 193 12.31 -18.19 4.65
C ASP A 193 11.73 -17.37 3.48
N ILE A 194 10.46 -16.95 3.58
CA ILE A 194 9.81 -16.15 2.53
C ILE A 194 10.49 -14.79 2.29
N HIS A 195 11.17 -14.26 3.31
CA HIS A 195 11.89 -12.99 3.20
C HIS A 195 13.15 -13.09 2.32
N GLU A 196 13.64 -14.32 2.04
CA GLU A 196 14.73 -14.54 1.09
C GLU A 196 14.29 -14.33 -0.36
N PHE A 197 12.98 -14.31 -0.65
CA PHE A 197 12.46 -14.23 -2.02
C PHE A 197 12.84 -12.90 -2.70
N PHE A 198 12.65 -11.77 -2.03
CA PHE A 198 13.01 -10.47 -2.62
C PHE A 198 14.52 -10.30 -2.86
N PRO A 199 15.42 -10.62 -1.93
CA PRO A 199 16.86 -10.69 -2.19
C PRO A 199 17.24 -11.63 -3.34
N LEU A 200 16.55 -12.77 -3.47
CA LEU A 200 16.74 -13.71 -4.56
C LEU A 200 16.39 -13.07 -5.91
N LEU A 201 15.22 -12.45 -6.02
CA LEU A 201 14.81 -11.74 -7.24
C LEU A 201 15.84 -10.67 -7.63
N LYS A 202 16.27 -9.86 -6.69
CA LYS A 202 17.29 -8.82 -6.91
C LYS A 202 18.62 -9.42 -7.41
N ARG A 203 19.05 -10.54 -6.82
CA ARG A 203 20.29 -11.23 -7.21
C ARG A 203 20.26 -11.69 -8.68
N PHE A 204 19.11 -12.12 -9.16
CA PHE A 204 18.94 -12.63 -10.53
C PHE A 204 18.36 -11.59 -11.51
N GLY A 205 18.13 -10.34 -11.08
CA GLY A 205 17.58 -9.28 -11.92
C GLY A 205 16.16 -9.58 -12.43
N LEU A 206 15.34 -10.23 -11.60
CA LEU A 206 13.98 -10.59 -11.93
C LEU A 206 12.99 -9.68 -11.21
N SER A 207 11.97 -9.23 -11.94
CA SER A 207 10.76 -8.70 -11.31
C SER A 207 9.99 -9.82 -10.59
N ARG A 208 9.14 -9.45 -9.62
CA ARG A 208 8.30 -10.45 -8.94
C ARG A 208 7.43 -11.21 -9.92
N ARG A 209 6.75 -10.50 -10.82
CA ARG A 209 5.87 -11.13 -11.81
C ARG A 209 6.69 -11.95 -12.84
N GLY A 210 7.84 -11.43 -13.31
CA GLY A 210 8.74 -12.14 -14.22
C GLY A 210 9.22 -13.47 -13.67
N SER A 211 9.43 -13.55 -12.34
CA SER A 211 9.85 -14.81 -11.71
C SER A 211 8.82 -15.93 -11.83
N LEU A 212 7.52 -15.61 -11.94
CA LEU A 212 6.46 -16.62 -12.08
C LEU A 212 6.50 -17.34 -13.43
N ASP A 213 7.12 -16.73 -14.44
CA ASP A 213 7.28 -17.33 -15.76
C ASP A 213 8.40 -18.38 -15.79
N VAL A 214 9.29 -18.37 -14.80
CA VAL A 214 10.47 -19.25 -14.75
C VAL A 214 10.48 -20.22 -13.55
N ILE A 215 9.69 -19.98 -12.50
CA ILE A 215 9.47 -20.92 -11.39
C ILE A 215 8.73 -22.17 -11.94
N GLU A 216 9.05 -23.34 -11.42
CA GLU A 216 8.43 -24.60 -11.83
C GLU A 216 6.93 -24.62 -11.53
N ALA A 217 6.15 -25.27 -12.43
CA ALA A 217 4.69 -25.31 -12.36
C ALA A 217 4.12 -25.96 -11.08
N GLU A 218 4.92 -26.71 -10.35
CA GLU A 218 4.51 -27.25 -9.05
C GLU A 218 4.37 -26.16 -7.98
N PHE A 219 5.07 -25.02 -8.14
CA PHE A 219 5.05 -23.91 -7.20
C PHE A 219 4.13 -22.77 -7.63
N VAL A 220 3.78 -22.68 -8.90
CA VAL A 220 2.97 -21.58 -9.43
C VAL A 220 1.85 -22.08 -10.31
N ARG A 221 0.67 -21.48 -10.18
CA ARG A 221 -0.48 -21.79 -11.03
C ARG A 221 -1.26 -20.51 -11.31
N ARG A 222 -1.50 -20.23 -12.58
CA ARG A 222 -2.41 -19.15 -12.98
C ARG A 222 -3.85 -19.54 -12.62
N LEU A 223 -4.57 -18.62 -12.02
CA LEU A 223 -5.96 -18.77 -11.62
C LEU A 223 -6.88 -17.99 -12.56
N ASP A 224 -8.17 -18.30 -12.50
CA ASP A 224 -9.21 -17.47 -13.12
C ASP A 224 -9.30 -16.12 -12.41
N LEU A 225 -9.71 -15.07 -13.12
CA LEU A 225 -9.86 -13.72 -12.54
C LEU A 225 -10.94 -13.64 -11.45
N SER A 226 -11.91 -14.57 -11.46
CA SER A 226 -12.89 -14.70 -10.38
C SER A 226 -12.33 -15.27 -9.08
N ALA A 227 -11.10 -15.81 -9.09
CA ALA A 227 -10.49 -16.46 -7.94
C ALA A 227 -10.39 -15.55 -6.72
N THR A 228 -10.12 -14.26 -6.91
CA THR A 228 -10.04 -13.29 -5.80
C THR A 228 -11.38 -13.11 -5.10
N ARG A 229 -12.46 -13.00 -5.88
CA ARG A 229 -13.80 -12.93 -5.32
C ARG A 229 -14.14 -14.20 -4.56
N ASN A 230 -13.91 -15.38 -5.18
CA ASN A 230 -14.16 -16.68 -4.58
C ASN A 230 -13.36 -16.87 -3.29
N LEU A 231 -12.09 -16.38 -3.26
CA LEU A 231 -11.24 -16.38 -2.09
C LEU A 231 -11.89 -15.64 -0.92
N LEU A 232 -12.28 -14.37 -1.14
CA LEU A 232 -12.81 -13.51 -0.09
C LEU A 232 -14.19 -13.98 0.40
N GLU A 233 -15.08 -14.39 -0.53
CA GLU A 233 -16.40 -14.93 -0.19
C GLU A 233 -16.27 -16.22 0.64
N ARG A 234 -15.36 -17.12 0.28
CA ARG A 234 -15.14 -18.38 1.02
C ARG A 234 -14.42 -18.14 2.34
N ALA A 235 -13.40 -17.27 2.37
CA ALA A 235 -12.73 -16.91 3.63
C ALA A 235 -13.72 -16.33 4.65
N SER A 236 -14.69 -15.52 4.18
CA SER A 236 -15.78 -15.01 5.02
C SER A 236 -16.73 -16.11 5.46
N ALA A 237 -17.20 -16.97 4.55
CA ALA A 237 -18.18 -18.02 4.84
C ALA A 237 -17.64 -19.10 5.79
N ASP A 238 -16.39 -19.50 5.60
CA ASP A 238 -15.73 -20.57 6.34
C ASP A 238 -14.97 -20.03 7.57
N ALA A 239 -15.04 -18.70 7.82
CA ALA A 239 -14.32 -17.99 8.90
C ALA A 239 -12.81 -18.26 8.90
N VAL A 240 -12.20 -18.42 7.71
CA VAL A 240 -10.75 -18.60 7.58
C VAL A 240 -10.07 -17.23 7.66
N PRO A 241 -9.23 -16.96 8.68
CA PRO A 241 -8.54 -15.69 8.78
C PRO A 241 -7.47 -15.55 7.70
N ILE A 242 -7.37 -14.35 7.15
CA ILE A 242 -6.43 -14.04 6.07
C ILE A 242 -5.48 -12.91 6.43
N MET A 243 -4.34 -12.86 5.75
CA MET A 243 -3.53 -11.66 5.64
C MET A 243 -3.75 -11.07 4.25
N CYS A 244 -3.99 -9.75 4.19
CA CYS A 244 -4.12 -9.01 2.95
C CYS A 244 -3.05 -7.91 2.91
N PHE A 245 -2.18 -7.97 1.92
CA PHE A 245 -1.10 -7.02 1.69
C PHE A 245 -1.46 -6.13 0.51
N VAL A 246 -1.50 -4.84 0.72
CA VAL A 246 -1.57 -3.84 -0.35
C VAL A 246 -0.43 -2.86 -0.16
N GLY A 247 0.31 -2.62 -1.21
CA GLY A 247 1.46 -1.75 -1.16
C GLY A 247 1.60 -0.86 -2.38
N ASN A 248 2.55 0.05 -2.25
CA ASN A 248 3.09 0.93 -3.26
C ASN A 248 4.61 1.01 -3.07
N ARG A 249 5.30 1.94 -3.71
CA ARG A 249 6.75 2.09 -3.60
C ARG A 249 7.22 2.43 -2.19
N GLY A 250 6.49 3.28 -1.48
CA GLY A 250 6.88 3.81 -0.18
C GLY A 250 6.39 3.01 1.01
N GLY A 251 5.53 1.99 0.82
CA GLY A 251 5.05 1.19 1.94
C GLY A 251 4.10 0.07 1.58
N ILE A 252 3.90 -0.83 2.55
CA ILE A 252 2.95 -1.94 2.48
C ILE A 252 2.12 -1.91 3.75
N GLN A 253 0.79 -1.94 3.63
CA GLN A 253 -0.13 -2.10 4.75
C GLN A 253 -0.71 -3.52 4.73
N ILE A 254 -0.79 -4.12 5.92
CA ILE A 254 -1.17 -5.51 6.10
C ILE A 254 -2.40 -5.57 7.00
N HIS A 255 -3.45 -6.24 6.52
CA HIS A 255 -4.52 -6.74 7.37
C HIS A 255 -4.19 -8.18 7.75
N HIS A 256 -4.44 -8.54 8.99
CA HIS A 256 -4.51 -9.92 9.45
C HIS A 256 -5.77 -10.12 10.30
N GLY A 257 -6.47 -11.21 10.04
CA GLY A 257 -7.72 -11.53 10.71
C GLY A 257 -8.83 -12.00 9.78
N PRO A 258 -10.05 -12.18 10.33
CA PRO A 258 -11.20 -12.53 9.54
C PRO A 258 -11.66 -11.40 8.63
N VAL A 259 -12.37 -11.78 7.57
CA VAL A 259 -13.15 -10.88 6.72
C VAL A 259 -14.60 -11.31 6.75
N SER A 260 -15.54 -10.37 6.73
CA SER A 260 -16.97 -10.68 6.95
C SER A 260 -17.88 -10.09 5.89
N THR A 261 -17.78 -8.81 5.62
CA THR A 261 -18.74 -8.10 4.77
C THR A 261 -18.17 -7.91 3.36
N ILE A 262 -18.44 -8.87 2.48
CA ILE A 262 -17.99 -8.83 1.09
C ILE A 262 -19.11 -8.23 0.23
N LYS A 263 -18.81 -7.17 -0.54
CA LYS A 263 -19.77 -6.51 -1.43
C LYS A 263 -19.18 -6.14 -2.79
N ILE A 264 -19.94 -6.40 -3.84
CA ILE A 264 -19.59 -5.94 -5.19
C ILE A 264 -20.42 -4.68 -5.50
N MET A 265 -19.72 -3.62 -5.91
CA MET A 265 -20.31 -2.33 -6.26
C MET A 265 -19.71 -1.84 -7.58
N GLY A 266 -20.38 -2.07 -8.69
CA GLY A 266 -19.81 -1.84 -10.02
C GLY A 266 -18.54 -2.65 -10.24
N PRO A 267 -17.41 -2.04 -10.63
CA PRO A 267 -16.15 -2.76 -10.83
C PRO A 267 -15.41 -3.07 -9.51
N TRP A 268 -15.95 -2.65 -8.36
CA TRP A 268 -15.30 -2.77 -7.07
C TRP A 268 -15.74 -4.03 -6.32
N LEU A 269 -14.78 -4.85 -5.94
CA LEU A 269 -14.91 -5.88 -4.91
C LEU A 269 -14.47 -5.27 -3.59
N ASN A 270 -15.35 -5.28 -2.60
CA ASN A 270 -15.11 -4.62 -1.34
C ASN A 270 -15.19 -5.58 -0.16
N VAL A 271 -14.28 -5.42 0.80
CA VAL A 271 -14.45 -5.82 2.20
C VAL A 271 -14.82 -4.56 2.98
N LEU A 272 -15.93 -4.60 3.73
CA LEU A 272 -16.46 -3.44 4.46
C LEU A 272 -16.68 -3.82 5.93
N ASP A 273 -15.59 -4.09 6.64
CA ASP A 273 -15.61 -4.43 8.05
C ASP A 273 -15.29 -3.20 8.94
N PRO A 274 -15.70 -3.15 10.19
CA PRO A 274 -15.55 -1.96 11.04
C PRO A 274 -14.12 -1.42 11.18
N SER A 275 -13.12 -2.31 11.20
CA SER A 275 -11.71 -1.96 11.37
C SER A 275 -10.85 -2.18 10.12
N PHE A 276 -11.43 -2.77 9.08
CA PHE A 276 -10.73 -3.09 7.83
C PHE A 276 -11.63 -2.89 6.62
N ASN A 277 -11.19 -2.04 5.69
CA ASN A 277 -11.80 -1.95 4.37
C ASN A 277 -10.77 -2.25 3.29
N LEU A 278 -11.18 -3.04 2.32
CA LEU A 278 -10.48 -3.25 1.07
C LEU A 278 -11.40 -2.84 -0.07
N HIS A 279 -10.92 -2.00 -0.97
CA HIS A 279 -11.61 -1.67 -2.21
C HIS A 279 -10.72 -2.08 -3.38
N LEU A 280 -11.10 -3.12 -4.10
CA LEU A 280 -10.33 -3.69 -5.20
C LEU A 280 -11.06 -3.50 -6.53
N ARG A 281 -10.43 -2.86 -7.50
CA ARG A 281 -10.88 -2.72 -8.90
C ARG A 281 -10.65 -4.04 -9.63
N GLN A 282 -11.68 -4.87 -9.74
CA GLN A 282 -11.60 -6.19 -10.41
C GLN A 282 -11.24 -6.07 -11.90
N ASP A 283 -11.69 -5.01 -12.53
CA ASP A 283 -11.44 -4.70 -13.94
C ASP A 283 -10.00 -4.26 -14.25
N LEU A 284 -9.19 -3.96 -13.22
CA LEU A 284 -7.76 -3.68 -13.33
C LEU A 284 -6.88 -4.89 -13.00
N VAL A 285 -7.46 -6.01 -12.59
CA VAL A 285 -6.72 -7.26 -12.37
C VAL A 285 -6.57 -7.98 -13.69
N ALA A 286 -5.35 -8.04 -14.22
CA ALA A 286 -5.03 -8.76 -15.46
C ALA A 286 -4.65 -10.23 -15.21
N GLU A 287 -4.05 -10.51 -14.07
CA GLU A 287 -3.61 -11.85 -13.71
C GLU A 287 -3.81 -12.15 -12.22
N THR A 288 -4.19 -13.38 -11.94
CA THR A 288 -4.27 -13.94 -10.59
C THR A 288 -3.45 -15.23 -10.55
N TRP A 289 -2.57 -15.34 -9.54
CA TRP A 289 -1.66 -16.47 -9.40
C TRP A 289 -1.73 -17.10 -8.02
N LEU A 290 -1.72 -18.42 -7.96
CA LEU A 290 -1.38 -19.17 -6.77
C LEU A 290 0.14 -19.37 -6.78
N VAL A 291 0.80 -18.98 -5.70
CA VAL A 291 2.27 -19.06 -5.57
C VAL A 291 2.63 -19.76 -4.27
N ARG A 292 3.43 -20.82 -4.35
CA ARG A 292 3.94 -21.57 -3.21
C ARG A 292 5.42 -21.32 -3.04
N LYS A 293 5.83 -20.80 -1.91
CA LYS A 293 7.24 -20.49 -1.60
C LYS A 293 7.78 -21.50 -0.59
N PRO A 294 8.93 -22.13 -0.89
CA PRO A 294 9.56 -23.04 0.07
C PRO A 294 10.04 -22.31 1.32
N THR A 295 9.87 -22.94 2.46
CA THR A 295 10.44 -22.51 3.74
C THR A 295 10.90 -23.73 4.54
N ARG A 296 11.63 -23.50 5.63
CA ARG A 296 12.03 -24.58 6.56
C ARG A 296 10.85 -25.31 7.20
N HIS A 297 9.66 -24.69 7.19
CA HIS A 297 8.43 -25.20 7.81
C HIS A 297 7.41 -25.72 6.78
N GLY A 298 7.82 -25.90 5.54
CA GLY A 298 6.99 -26.30 4.40
C GLY A 298 6.72 -25.18 3.43
N LEU A 299 5.76 -25.39 2.55
CA LEU A 299 5.36 -24.40 1.56
C LEU A 299 4.46 -23.34 2.21
N ILE A 300 4.64 -22.09 1.82
CA ILE A 300 3.74 -20.99 2.15
C ILE A 300 3.03 -20.56 0.87
N THR A 301 1.71 -20.65 0.88
CA THR A 301 0.84 -20.36 -0.27
C THR A 301 0.34 -18.93 -0.21
N SER A 302 0.44 -18.23 -1.34
CA SER A 302 -0.18 -16.91 -1.55
C SER A 302 -1.05 -16.90 -2.80
N VAL A 303 -2.05 -16.02 -2.80
CA VAL A 303 -2.78 -15.60 -4.00
C VAL A 303 -2.32 -14.20 -4.31
N GLU A 304 -1.75 -13.99 -5.50
CA GLU A 304 -1.12 -12.74 -5.91
C GLU A 304 -1.83 -12.17 -7.13
N LEU A 305 -2.17 -10.88 -7.09
CA LEU A 305 -2.88 -10.15 -8.14
C LEU A 305 -1.95 -9.19 -8.84
N TYR A 306 -2.00 -9.18 -10.17
CA TYR A 306 -1.17 -8.30 -11.00
C TYR A 306 -2.01 -7.51 -11.99
N ALA A 307 -1.61 -6.27 -12.25
CA ALA A 307 -2.16 -5.40 -13.27
C ALA A 307 -1.58 -5.73 -14.66
N GLU A 308 -2.08 -5.06 -15.70
CA GLU A 308 -1.64 -5.26 -17.08
C GLU A 308 -0.15 -4.90 -17.30
N ASP A 309 0.34 -3.90 -16.58
CA ASP A 309 1.75 -3.50 -16.55
C ASP A 309 2.63 -4.43 -15.71
N ARG A 310 2.09 -5.56 -15.23
CA ARG A 310 2.74 -6.56 -14.38
C ARG A 310 3.03 -6.08 -12.95
N SER A 311 2.58 -4.89 -12.55
CA SER A 311 2.70 -4.41 -11.18
C SER A 311 1.83 -5.23 -10.22
N LEU A 312 2.34 -5.42 -8.99
CA LEU A 312 1.64 -6.15 -7.95
C LEU A 312 0.51 -5.28 -7.37
N ILE A 313 -0.73 -5.78 -7.42
CA ILE A 313 -1.90 -5.11 -6.84
C ILE A 313 -2.06 -5.47 -5.37
N ALA A 314 -2.15 -6.76 -5.07
CA ALA A 314 -2.36 -7.27 -3.73
C ALA A 314 -1.87 -8.72 -3.59
N GLN A 315 -1.62 -9.13 -2.34
CA GLN A 315 -1.30 -10.51 -1.99
C GLN A 315 -2.16 -10.95 -0.82
N PHE A 316 -2.62 -12.20 -0.88
CA PHE A 316 -3.37 -12.84 0.19
C PHE A 316 -2.63 -14.07 0.69
N PHE A 317 -2.59 -14.23 2.01
CA PHE A 317 -1.99 -15.36 2.72
C PHE A 317 -2.93 -15.82 3.83
N GLY A 318 -2.72 -17.01 4.35
CA GLY A 318 -3.28 -17.41 5.64
C GLY A 318 -2.59 -16.71 6.81
N VAL A 319 -3.33 -16.44 7.86
CA VAL A 319 -2.75 -15.94 9.11
C VAL A 319 -1.86 -17.03 9.70
N ARG A 320 -0.66 -16.67 10.08
CA ARG A 320 0.30 -17.57 10.75
C ARG A 320 1.21 -16.80 11.68
N GLU A 321 1.72 -17.47 12.68
CA GLU A 321 2.85 -16.99 13.47
C GLU A 321 4.14 -17.11 12.65
N GLU A 322 5.07 -16.21 12.88
CA GLU A 322 6.39 -16.29 12.29
C GLU A 322 7.04 -17.65 12.65
N GLN A 323 7.64 -18.31 11.67
CA GLN A 323 8.25 -19.64 11.80
C GLN A 323 7.28 -20.81 12.06
N SER A 324 5.98 -20.60 11.93
CA SER A 324 4.99 -21.68 11.94
C SER A 324 4.67 -22.20 10.54
N PRO A 325 4.21 -23.46 10.41
CA PRO A 325 3.62 -23.96 9.18
C PRO A 325 2.41 -23.12 8.77
N GLU A 326 2.06 -23.20 7.51
CA GLU A 326 0.82 -22.62 6.98
C GLU A 326 -0.41 -23.30 7.58
N ASP A 327 -1.46 -22.50 7.85
CA ASP A 327 -2.76 -23.03 8.29
C ASP A 327 -3.35 -23.96 7.22
N PRO A 328 -3.69 -25.21 7.55
CA PRO A 328 -4.30 -26.16 6.63
C PRO A 328 -5.62 -25.65 6.02
N ALA A 329 -6.45 -24.91 6.77
CA ALA A 329 -7.71 -24.37 6.26
C ALA A 329 -7.47 -23.33 5.15
N TRP A 330 -6.49 -22.44 5.35
CA TRP A 330 -6.05 -21.52 4.30
C TRP A 330 -5.54 -22.26 3.05
N ARG A 331 -4.65 -23.25 3.26
CA ARG A 331 -4.11 -24.04 2.12
C ARG A 331 -5.23 -24.69 1.32
N GLN A 332 -6.16 -25.36 2.00
CA GLN A 332 -7.31 -26.01 1.36
C GLN A 332 -8.16 -25.00 0.58
N LEU A 333 -8.40 -23.82 1.16
CA LEU A 333 -9.15 -22.76 0.51
C LEU A 333 -8.43 -22.27 -0.75
N ALA A 334 -7.14 -21.95 -0.65
CA ALA A 334 -6.35 -21.41 -1.76
C ALA A 334 -6.16 -22.43 -2.90
N GLU A 335 -5.96 -23.72 -2.59
CA GLU A 335 -5.78 -24.76 -3.58
C GLU A 335 -7.07 -25.10 -4.36
N ALA A 336 -8.22 -24.83 -3.77
CA ALA A 336 -9.53 -25.06 -4.36
C ALA A 336 -10.02 -23.90 -5.25
N LEU A 337 -9.21 -22.85 -5.46
CA LEU A 337 -9.45 -21.77 -6.41
C LEU A 337 -9.01 -22.23 -7.82
#